data_d4146222b0e23b7c52863ae6246f02cd
#
_entry.id   d4146222b0e23b7c52863ae6246f02cd
#
_cell.length_a   1.000
_cell.length_b   1.000
_cell.length_c   1.000
_cell.angle_alpha   90.00
_cell.angle_beta   90.00
_cell.angle_gamma   90.00
#
_symmetry.space_group_name_H-M   'P 1'
#
loop_
_entity.id
_entity.type
_entity.pdbx_description
1 polymer ?
#
loop_
_entity_poly.entity_id
_entity_poly.type
_entity_poly.pdbx_seq_one_letter_code
_entity_poly.pdbx_strand_id
1 'polypeptide(L)'
;MQAVSHFRPRNHCLARLPQTDCRNASAHLTQSGNPADNQDFQPPAAYAIIPYMSLFAFTVATIVLYLLTSAALTMRLASAESGPQISRAAALVLGFSAVILHAVVLYPDLMTGDGLNLGFFNAASLIALLTIVVLLLAALKQPVENLGIPLLPIAAATVALASWAPGQKATITSGAWQLELHILFSVLAYSLFALAAVQAVLLAIQDRHLRNRHPGGFIRALPPLEIMEQLLFQMIGTGFVLLSAALLTGIVFLEDIFAQRLAHKTFLSIAAWSIFGILLWGRWKFGWRGRKAIRWTLSGFGLLILAYFGSKLVLEIILGGVA
;
A
#
# COMPACT_ATOMS: atom_id res chain seq x y z
N MET A 1 -13.67 16.16 -51.13
CA MET A 1 -15.08 15.95 -51.55
C MET A 1 -15.78 15.47 -50.34
N GLN A 2 -16.45 16.39 -49.65
CA GLN A 2 -17.90 16.50 -49.34
C GLN A 2 -18.37 15.38 -48.42
N ALA A 3 -19.08 15.60 -47.27
CA ALA A 3 -19.97 16.69 -46.94
C ALA A 3 -20.14 16.76 -45.40
N VAL A 4 -20.22 18.01 -44.90
CA VAL A 4 -20.72 18.40 -43.61
C VAL A 4 -22.23 18.34 -43.63
N SER A 5 -22.90 17.66 -42.71
CA SER A 5 -24.34 17.77 -42.49
C SER A 5 -24.63 18.39 -41.11
N HIS A 6 -25.06 19.67 -41.16
CA HIS A 6 -25.66 20.43 -40.10
C HIS A 6 -26.99 19.79 -39.66
N PHE A 7 -27.12 19.46 -38.41
CA PHE A 7 -28.40 19.13 -37.77
C PHE A 7 -28.95 20.36 -37.07
N ARG A 8 -30.02 21.00 -37.65
CA ARG A 8 -30.84 22.03 -37.02
C ARG A 8 -32.01 21.35 -36.29
N PRO A 9 -32.33 21.71 -35.05
CA PRO A 9 -33.59 21.27 -34.47
C PRO A 9 -34.74 22.11 -35.01
N ARG A 10 -35.76 21.45 -35.55
CA ARG A 10 -37.02 22.07 -35.96
C ARG A 10 -37.94 22.27 -34.77
N ASN A 11 -38.25 23.50 -34.51
CA ASN A 11 -39.38 23.92 -33.67
C ASN A 11 -40.69 23.54 -34.37
N HIS A 12 -41.44 22.58 -33.81
CA HIS A 12 -42.86 22.43 -34.11
C HIS A 12 -43.63 22.74 -32.82
N CYS A 13 -44.02 23.98 -32.72
CA CYS A 13 -45.14 24.37 -31.89
C CYS A 13 -46.12 25.11 -32.79
N LEU A 14 -47.07 24.45 -33.33
CA LEU A 14 -48.19 25.03 -34.09
C LEU A 14 -49.52 24.48 -33.61
N ALA A 15 -50.32 25.41 -33.26
CA ALA A 15 -51.77 25.46 -33.37
C ALA A 15 -52.59 25.23 -32.07
N ARG A 16 -53.19 26.40 -31.68
CA ARG A 16 -54.49 26.56 -31.03
C ARG A 16 -54.50 26.71 -29.50
N LEU A 17 -54.15 27.91 -29.05
CA LEU A 17 -54.81 28.52 -27.89
C LEU A 17 -54.63 30.04 -27.95
N PRO A 18 -55.56 30.89 -27.44
CA PRO A 18 -55.57 32.38 -27.60
C PRO A 18 -54.48 33.05 -26.78
N GLN A 19 -53.91 34.13 -27.32
CA GLN A 19 -52.71 34.85 -26.85
C GLN A 19 -52.88 35.65 -25.52
N THR A 20 -53.91 35.46 -24.76
CA THR A 20 -54.15 36.24 -23.55
C THR A 20 -53.65 35.59 -22.24
N ASP A 21 -53.35 34.31 -22.22
CA ASP A 21 -52.97 33.62 -20.98
C ASP A 21 -51.46 33.41 -20.74
N CYS A 22 -50.62 33.70 -21.73
CA CYS A 22 -49.18 33.54 -21.56
C CYS A 22 -48.47 34.68 -20.80
N ARG A 23 -49.14 35.79 -20.52
CA ARG A 23 -48.55 36.91 -19.79
C ARG A 23 -48.71 36.83 -18.28
N ASN A 24 -49.67 36.07 -17.78
CA ASN A 24 -49.90 35.93 -16.34
C ASN A 24 -49.24 34.69 -15.72
N ALA A 25 -48.81 33.73 -16.54
CA ALA A 25 -48.08 32.57 -16.03
C ALA A 25 -46.61 32.85 -15.72
N SER A 26 -46.02 33.88 -16.32
CA SER A 26 -44.64 34.27 -16.06
C SER A 26 -44.45 35.16 -14.85
N ALA A 27 -45.55 35.75 -14.32
CA ALA A 27 -45.50 36.67 -13.18
C ALA A 27 -45.59 35.96 -11.81
N HIS A 28 -46.03 34.71 -11.77
CA HIS A 28 -46.16 33.95 -10.51
C HIS A 28 -45.00 33.01 -10.17
N LEU A 29 -44.02 32.85 -11.03
CA LEU A 29 -42.82 32.02 -10.81
C LEU A 29 -41.55 32.81 -10.42
N THR A 30 -41.66 34.15 -10.28
CA THR A 30 -40.52 34.99 -9.95
C THR A 30 -40.60 35.63 -8.56
N GLN A 31 -41.52 35.20 -7.69
CA GLN A 31 -41.64 35.74 -6.33
C GLN A 31 -41.80 34.62 -5.30
N SER A 32 -40.76 33.87 -5.07
CA SER A 32 -40.55 33.12 -3.82
C SER A 32 -39.16 32.50 -3.79
N GLY A 33 -38.17 33.29 -3.67
CA GLY A 33 -36.79 32.90 -3.44
C GLY A 33 -36.01 34.13 -3.04
N ASN A 34 -36.12 34.53 -1.77
CA ASN A 34 -35.25 35.53 -1.19
C ASN A 34 -33.80 35.00 -1.28
N PRO A 35 -32.87 35.61 -2.05
CA PRO A 35 -31.48 35.13 -2.15
C PRO A 35 -30.71 35.33 -0.83
N ALA A 36 -31.34 35.75 0.24
CA ALA A 36 -30.73 35.95 1.55
C ALA A 36 -30.84 34.73 2.49
N ASP A 37 -31.61 33.68 2.13
CA ASP A 37 -31.83 32.52 3.01
C ASP A 37 -30.93 31.28 2.66
N ASN A 38 -30.09 31.37 1.63
CA ASN A 38 -28.97 30.47 1.45
C ASN A 38 -27.70 31.06 2.09
N GLN A 39 -27.76 31.44 3.36
CA GLN A 39 -26.56 31.45 4.17
C GLN A 39 -26.14 29.98 4.30
N ASP A 40 -25.19 29.55 3.45
CA ASP A 40 -24.46 28.33 3.62
C ASP A 40 -24.13 28.20 5.11
N PHE A 41 -24.78 27.22 5.77
CA PHE A 41 -24.45 26.84 7.13
C PHE A 41 -23.01 26.31 7.11
N GLN A 42 -22.07 27.26 7.15
CA GLN A 42 -20.68 26.90 7.44
C GLN A 42 -20.62 26.53 8.92
N PRO A 43 -20.40 25.26 9.24
CA PRO A 43 -20.22 24.90 10.64
C PRO A 43 -19.05 25.73 11.18
N PRO A 44 -19.16 26.24 12.42
CA PRO A 44 -18.11 27.08 12.99
C PRO A 44 -16.78 26.38 12.90
N ALA A 45 -15.71 27.10 12.55
CA ALA A 45 -14.38 26.57 12.30
C ALA A 45 -13.87 25.61 13.41
N ALA A 46 -14.41 25.76 14.64
CA ALA A 46 -14.14 24.86 15.76
C ALA A 46 -14.57 23.40 15.50
N TYR A 47 -15.66 23.16 14.77
CA TYR A 47 -16.11 21.80 14.44
C TYR A 47 -15.25 21.12 13.38
N ALA A 48 -14.57 21.89 12.54
CA ALA A 48 -13.62 21.36 11.56
C ALA A 48 -12.26 21.02 12.19
N ILE A 49 -11.88 21.68 13.28
CA ILE A 49 -10.57 21.50 13.96
C ILE A 49 -10.55 20.21 14.79
N ILE A 50 -11.68 19.83 15.42
CA ILE A 50 -11.75 18.64 16.29
C ILE A 50 -11.39 17.33 15.57
N PRO A 51 -11.89 17.00 14.37
CA PRO A 51 -11.50 15.78 13.66
C PRO A 51 -10.03 15.78 13.22
N TYR A 52 -9.47 16.95 12.87
CA TYR A 52 -8.05 17.06 12.51
C TYR A 52 -7.13 16.86 13.72
N MET A 53 -7.46 17.43 14.87
CA MET A 53 -6.70 17.22 16.11
C MET A 53 -6.74 15.76 16.57
N SER A 54 -7.87 15.08 16.44
CA SER A 54 -7.99 13.66 16.77
C SER A 54 -7.19 12.78 15.81
N LEU A 55 -7.22 13.04 14.50
CA LEU A 55 -6.46 12.28 13.51
C LEU A 55 -4.95 12.45 13.70
N PHE A 56 -4.49 13.67 13.99
CA PHE A 56 -3.08 13.93 14.32
C PHE A 56 -2.65 13.14 15.57
N ALA A 57 -3.46 13.13 16.62
CA ALA A 57 -3.19 12.36 17.83
C ALA A 57 -3.11 10.85 17.55
N PHE A 58 -4.01 10.31 16.72
CA PHE A 58 -3.96 8.90 16.31
C PHE A 58 -2.73 8.58 15.47
N THR A 59 -2.32 9.48 14.57
CA THR A 59 -1.08 9.33 13.80
C THR A 59 0.14 9.22 14.71
N VAL A 60 0.28 10.16 15.66
CA VAL A 60 1.39 10.14 16.63
C VAL A 60 1.33 8.89 17.49
N ALA A 61 0.15 8.50 17.99
CA ALA A 61 -0.03 7.28 18.79
C ALA A 61 0.38 6.02 17.99
N THR A 62 0.02 5.95 16.70
CA THR A 62 0.41 4.84 15.82
C THR A 62 1.94 4.73 15.68
N ILE A 63 2.60 5.85 15.42
CA ILE A 63 4.06 5.93 15.30
C ILE A 63 4.71 5.47 16.61
N VAL A 64 4.26 6.00 17.74
CA VAL A 64 4.78 5.63 19.07
C VAL A 64 4.58 4.15 19.35
N LEU A 65 3.40 3.59 19.06
CA LEU A 65 3.12 2.16 19.26
C LEU A 65 4.03 1.27 18.40
N TYR A 66 4.27 1.63 17.14
CA TYR A 66 5.21 0.90 16.29
C TYR A 66 6.63 0.93 16.83
N LEU A 67 7.11 2.10 17.27
CA LEU A 67 8.44 2.24 17.85
C LEU A 67 8.57 1.51 19.19
N LEU A 68 7.55 1.56 20.04
CA LEU A 68 7.52 0.81 21.30
C LEU A 68 7.51 -0.70 21.05
N THR A 69 6.74 -1.17 20.06
CA THR A 69 6.73 -2.61 19.70
C THR A 69 8.10 -3.04 19.18
N SER A 70 8.74 -2.23 18.32
CA SER A 70 10.10 -2.49 17.83
C SER A 70 11.12 -2.53 18.99
N ALA A 71 11.06 -1.57 19.91
CA ALA A 71 11.91 -1.52 21.09
C ALA A 71 11.66 -2.75 22.00
N ALA A 72 10.41 -3.14 22.22
CA ALA A 72 10.06 -4.33 23.00
C ALA A 72 10.64 -5.62 22.39
N LEU A 73 10.56 -5.77 21.05
CA LEU A 73 11.16 -6.91 20.36
C LEU A 73 12.68 -6.90 20.45
N THR A 74 13.30 -5.73 20.32
CA THR A 74 14.75 -5.56 20.44
C THR A 74 15.22 -5.90 21.86
N MET A 75 14.52 -5.42 22.89
CA MET A 75 14.82 -5.74 24.28
C MET A 75 14.67 -7.25 24.55
N ARG A 76 13.60 -7.88 24.05
CA ARG A 76 13.42 -9.33 24.15
C ARG A 76 14.60 -10.10 23.57
N LEU A 77 15.05 -9.67 22.40
CA LEU A 77 16.15 -10.31 21.71
C LEU A 77 17.49 -10.11 22.45
N ALA A 78 17.72 -8.92 23.02
CA ALA A 78 18.92 -8.60 23.78
C ALA A 78 18.93 -9.24 25.17
N SER A 79 17.77 -9.36 25.84
CA SER A 79 17.65 -9.90 27.21
C SER A 79 17.45 -11.42 27.25
N ALA A 80 17.61 -12.12 26.13
CA ALA A 80 17.43 -13.58 26.07
C ALA A 80 18.30 -14.35 27.08
N GLU A 81 19.38 -13.75 27.59
CA GLU A 81 20.34 -14.37 28.51
C GLU A 81 20.28 -13.81 29.96
N SER A 82 19.65 -12.65 30.28
CA SER A 82 20.01 -11.98 31.55
C SER A 82 18.97 -11.06 32.24
N GLY A 83 17.68 -11.05 31.89
CA GLY A 83 16.78 -10.06 32.51
C GLY A 83 15.28 -10.35 32.45
N PRO A 84 14.44 -9.49 33.04
CA PRO A 84 12.99 -9.60 32.97
C PRO A 84 12.54 -9.48 31.51
N GLN A 85 12.00 -10.58 30.99
CA GLN A 85 11.61 -10.65 29.58
C GLN A 85 10.21 -10.05 29.36
N ILE A 86 10.08 -9.11 28.44
CA ILE A 86 8.78 -8.71 27.91
C ILE A 86 8.15 -9.97 27.27
N SER A 87 6.94 -10.33 27.69
CA SER A 87 6.29 -11.52 27.15
C SER A 87 6.04 -11.38 25.64
N ARG A 88 6.14 -12.49 24.90
CA ARG A 88 5.80 -12.54 23.47
C ARG A 88 4.40 -12.01 23.20
N ALA A 89 3.46 -12.40 24.08
CA ALA A 89 2.07 -11.96 23.98
C ALA A 89 1.94 -10.44 24.08
N ALA A 90 2.66 -9.80 25.02
CA ALA A 90 2.63 -8.35 25.18
C ALA A 90 3.15 -7.62 23.92
N ALA A 91 4.26 -8.08 23.33
CA ALA A 91 4.79 -7.52 22.10
C ALA A 91 3.82 -7.69 20.93
N LEU A 92 3.16 -8.84 20.79
CA LEU A 92 2.15 -9.07 19.75
C LEU A 92 0.90 -8.20 19.97
N VAL A 93 0.41 -8.07 21.20
CA VAL A 93 -0.74 -7.18 21.51
C VAL A 93 -0.42 -5.73 21.15
N LEU A 94 0.77 -5.22 21.50
CA LEU A 94 1.20 -3.89 21.10
C LEU A 94 1.25 -3.74 19.58
N GLY A 95 1.77 -4.76 18.89
CA GLY A 95 1.84 -4.76 17.41
C GLY A 95 0.46 -4.75 16.76
N PHE A 96 -0.48 -5.58 17.23
CA PHE A 96 -1.86 -5.60 16.73
C PHE A 96 -2.59 -4.29 17.02
N SER A 97 -2.40 -3.69 18.21
CA SER A 97 -2.97 -2.38 18.53
C SER A 97 -2.44 -1.28 17.57
N ALA A 98 -1.14 -1.30 17.27
CA ALA A 98 -0.54 -0.39 16.31
C ALA A 98 -1.12 -0.56 14.90
N VAL A 99 -1.34 -1.80 14.44
CA VAL A 99 -1.94 -2.12 13.14
C VAL A 99 -3.38 -1.62 13.04
N ILE A 100 -4.18 -1.85 14.07
CA ILE A 100 -5.57 -1.36 14.10
C ILE A 100 -5.60 0.16 14.00
N LEU A 101 -4.76 0.83 14.79
CA LEU A 101 -4.70 2.29 14.77
C LEU A 101 -4.16 2.84 13.44
N HIS A 102 -3.17 2.15 12.82
CA HIS A 102 -2.68 2.48 11.48
C HIS A 102 -3.80 2.38 10.43
N ALA A 103 -4.61 1.33 10.48
CA ALA A 103 -5.75 1.18 9.57
C ALA A 103 -6.78 2.32 9.75
N VAL A 104 -7.05 2.73 10.99
CA VAL A 104 -7.94 3.87 11.29
C VAL A 104 -7.38 5.19 10.74
N VAL A 105 -6.08 5.42 10.88
CA VAL A 105 -5.41 6.63 10.37
C VAL A 105 -5.37 6.66 8.85
N LEU A 106 -5.11 5.52 8.21
CA LEU A 106 -4.97 5.44 6.75
C LEU A 106 -6.33 5.48 6.02
N TYR A 107 -7.40 5.00 6.65
CA TYR A 107 -8.70 4.82 6.01
C TYR A 107 -9.28 6.09 5.34
N PRO A 108 -9.31 7.28 5.99
CA PRO A 108 -9.86 8.49 5.39
C PRO A 108 -9.10 8.97 4.15
N ASP A 109 -7.77 8.80 4.13
CA ASP A 109 -6.93 9.22 3.01
C ASP A 109 -6.93 8.20 1.87
N LEU A 110 -7.17 6.92 2.18
CA LEU A 110 -7.24 5.84 1.24
C LEU A 110 -8.60 5.76 0.54
N MET A 111 -9.70 5.86 1.31
CA MET A 111 -11.07 5.78 0.82
C MET A 111 -11.63 7.19 0.64
N THR A 112 -11.58 7.71 -0.58
CA THR A 112 -12.18 9.00 -0.93
C THR A 112 -13.55 8.78 -1.55
N GLY A 113 -14.42 9.81 -1.52
CA GLY A 113 -15.74 9.73 -2.14
C GLY A 113 -15.73 9.37 -3.63
N ASP A 114 -14.61 9.64 -4.31
CA ASP A 114 -14.41 9.36 -5.74
C ASP A 114 -13.76 7.99 -6.02
N GLY A 115 -13.35 7.25 -4.97
CA GLY A 115 -12.70 5.94 -5.11
C GLY A 115 -11.47 5.74 -4.22
N LEU A 116 -10.58 4.84 -4.63
CA LEU A 116 -9.39 4.46 -3.87
C LEU A 116 -8.20 5.34 -4.23
N ASN A 117 -7.67 6.11 -3.25
CA ASN A 117 -6.51 6.95 -3.45
C ASN A 117 -5.20 6.18 -3.20
N LEU A 118 -4.57 5.72 -4.26
CA LEU A 118 -3.29 5.01 -4.24
C LEU A 118 -2.11 5.92 -4.63
N GLY A 119 -2.10 7.19 -4.20
CA GLY A 119 -0.93 8.07 -4.30
C GLY A 119 0.33 7.42 -3.70
N PHE A 120 1.52 7.95 -4.04
CA PHE A 120 2.81 7.36 -3.66
C PHE A 120 2.89 6.99 -2.17
N PHE A 121 2.59 7.94 -1.28
CA PHE A 121 2.70 7.74 0.17
C PHE A 121 1.59 6.83 0.73
N ASN A 122 0.35 6.95 0.23
CA ASN A 122 -0.75 6.10 0.66
C ASN A 122 -0.53 4.64 0.27
N ALA A 123 -0.03 4.40 -0.95
CA ALA A 123 0.31 3.06 -1.39
C ALA A 123 1.47 2.46 -0.57
N ALA A 124 2.50 3.25 -0.24
CA ALA A 124 3.59 2.82 0.61
C ALA A 124 3.08 2.46 2.03
N SER A 125 2.21 3.31 2.60
CA SER A 125 1.59 3.08 3.91
C SER A 125 0.69 1.84 3.92
N LEU A 126 -0.11 1.62 2.86
CA LEU A 126 -0.94 0.41 2.71
C LEU A 126 -0.09 -0.87 2.62
N ILE A 127 0.98 -0.85 1.82
CA ILE A 127 1.91 -1.99 1.71
C ILE A 127 2.57 -2.25 3.06
N ALA A 128 3.01 -1.21 3.78
CA ALA A 128 3.60 -1.35 5.10
C ALA A 128 2.59 -1.91 6.11
N LEU A 129 1.36 -1.40 6.13
CA LEU A 129 0.27 -1.93 6.97
C LEU A 129 0.08 -3.44 6.74
N LEU A 130 -0.12 -3.86 5.49
CA LEU A 130 -0.32 -5.28 5.16
C LEU A 130 0.93 -6.12 5.41
N THR A 131 2.13 -5.57 5.25
CA THR A 131 3.39 -6.23 5.61
C THR A 131 3.41 -6.55 7.12
N ILE A 132 3.04 -5.61 7.98
CA ILE A 132 3.00 -5.83 9.42
C ILE A 132 1.84 -6.77 9.79
N VAL A 133 0.66 -6.67 9.17
CA VAL A 133 -0.45 -7.63 9.37
C VAL A 133 0.02 -9.05 9.08
N VAL A 134 0.61 -9.30 7.91
CA VAL A 134 1.11 -10.63 7.50
C VAL A 134 2.21 -11.11 8.46
N LEU A 135 3.12 -10.21 8.86
CA LEU A 135 4.16 -10.52 9.84
C LEU A 135 3.57 -10.97 11.18
N LEU A 136 2.63 -10.21 11.74
CA LEU A 136 2.02 -10.54 13.04
C LEU A 136 1.21 -11.84 12.98
N LEU A 137 0.46 -12.08 11.90
CA LEU A 137 -0.26 -13.33 11.69
C LEU A 137 0.71 -14.52 11.54
N ALA A 138 1.81 -14.35 10.81
CA ALA A 138 2.86 -15.37 10.72
C ALA A 138 3.53 -15.60 12.07
N ALA A 139 3.78 -14.54 12.84
CA ALA A 139 4.37 -14.60 14.16
C ALA A 139 3.52 -15.36 15.18
N LEU A 140 2.23 -15.58 14.96
CA LEU A 140 1.40 -16.44 15.83
C LEU A 140 1.85 -17.91 15.77
N LYS A 141 2.33 -18.37 14.62
CA LYS A 141 2.70 -19.78 14.36
C LYS A 141 4.20 -20.02 14.19
N GLN A 142 4.92 -19.01 13.71
CA GLN A 142 6.33 -19.10 13.33
C GLN A 142 7.19 -18.11 14.13
N PRO A 143 8.47 -18.40 14.40
CA PRO A 143 9.38 -17.50 15.13
C PRO A 143 9.92 -16.38 14.21
N VAL A 144 9.04 -15.57 13.65
CA VAL A 144 9.37 -14.49 12.67
C VAL A 144 9.28 -13.08 13.27
N GLU A 145 8.95 -12.96 14.57
CA GLU A 145 8.77 -11.67 15.23
C GLU A 145 9.99 -10.74 15.13
N ASN A 146 11.19 -11.30 14.99
CA ASN A 146 12.43 -10.52 14.85
C ASN A 146 12.48 -9.67 13.56
N LEU A 147 11.69 -10.04 12.53
CA LEU A 147 11.50 -9.23 11.33
C LEU A 147 10.81 -7.90 11.65
N GLY A 148 10.02 -7.85 12.72
CA GLY A 148 9.37 -6.63 13.20
C GLY A 148 10.36 -5.54 13.61
N ILE A 149 11.56 -5.90 14.08
CA ILE A 149 12.55 -4.92 14.53
C ILE A 149 12.86 -3.87 13.44
N PRO A 150 13.23 -4.22 12.21
CA PRO A 150 13.42 -3.24 11.15
C PRO A 150 12.12 -2.80 10.46
N LEU A 151 11.08 -3.64 10.40
CA LEU A 151 9.86 -3.33 9.64
C LEU A 151 8.93 -2.35 10.35
N LEU A 152 8.82 -2.42 11.69
CA LEU A 152 7.96 -1.51 12.45
C LEU A 152 8.40 -0.05 12.36
N PRO A 153 9.69 0.31 12.48
CA PRO A 153 10.14 1.68 12.23
C PRO A 153 9.90 2.15 10.78
N ILE A 154 10.03 1.25 9.79
CA ILE A 154 9.70 1.56 8.40
C ILE A 154 8.21 1.85 8.27
N ALA A 155 7.34 1.04 8.89
CA ALA A 155 5.90 1.30 8.90
C ALA A 155 5.56 2.63 9.60
N ALA A 156 6.20 2.95 10.72
CA ALA A 156 6.06 4.24 11.39
C ALA A 156 6.43 5.42 10.46
N ALA A 157 7.53 5.28 9.71
CA ALA A 157 7.96 6.29 8.74
C ALA A 157 6.95 6.44 7.58
N THR A 158 6.37 5.35 7.07
CA THR A 158 5.35 5.43 6.01
C THR A 158 4.07 6.08 6.49
N VAL A 159 3.63 5.83 7.73
CA VAL A 159 2.49 6.53 8.36
C VAL A 159 2.79 8.04 8.45
N ALA A 160 3.96 8.41 8.94
CA ALA A 160 4.36 9.82 9.04
C ALA A 160 4.36 10.50 7.66
N LEU A 161 4.96 9.86 6.65
CA LEU A 161 5.01 10.39 5.30
C LEU A 161 3.63 10.50 4.66
N ALA A 162 2.76 9.50 4.83
CA ALA A 162 1.40 9.54 4.30
C ALA A 162 0.56 10.66 4.93
N SER A 163 0.75 10.93 6.24
CA SER A 163 -0.03 11.95 6.96
C SER A 163 0.49 13.37 6.79
N TRP A 164 1.79 13.57 6.56
CA TRP A 164 2.41 14.91 6.59
C TRP A 164 3.04 15.36 5.28
N ALA A 165 3.38 14.44 4.38
CA ALA A 165 3.96 14.81 3.10
C ALA A 165 2.87 15.24 2.11
N PRO A 166 3.06 16.36 1.38
CA PRO A 166 2.16 16.73 0.30
C PRO A 166 2.25 15.66 -0.80
N GLY A 167 1.22 14.84 -0.90
CA GLY A 167 1.09 13.80 -1.93
C GLY A 167 0.04 14.18 -2.96
N GLN A 168 0.28 13.82 -4.22
CA GLN A 168 -0.76 13.92 -5.24
C GLN A 168 -1.80 12.83 -5.03
N LYS A 169 -3.08 13.21 -5.15
CA LYS A 169 -4.18 12.26 -5.11
C LYS A 169 -4.20 11.49 -6.44
N ALA A 170 -3.85 10.23 -6.40
CA ALA A 170 -4.01 9.31 -7.52
C ALA A 170 -5.25 8.44 -7.26
N THR A 171 -6.42 9.03 -7.47
CA THR A 171 -7.70 8.35 -7.21
C THR A 171 -8.03 7.42 -8.36
N ILE A 172 -8.28 6.16 -8.04
CA ILE A 172 -8.75 5.15 -8.97
C ILE A 172 -10.25 5.00 -8.73
N THR A 173 -11.06 5.37 -9.71
CA THR A 173 -12.52 5.27 -9.61
C THR A 173 -12.90 3.81 -9.36
N SER A 174 -13.53 3.53 -8.23
CA SER A 174 -14.03 2.21 -7.87
C SER A 174 -15.27 1.90 -8.73
N GLY A 175 -15.33 0.71 -9.29
CA GLY A 175 -16.48 0.28 -10.10
C GLY A 175 -16.24 -1.04 -10.82
N ALA A 176 -15.00 -1.43 -11.01
CA ALA A 176 -14.64 -2.70 -11.60
C ALA A 176 -13.98 -3.60 -10.55
N TRP A 177 -14.72 -4.60 -10.04
CA TRP A 177 -14.20 -5.59 -9.07
C TRP A 177 -12.90 -6.26 -9.52
N GLN A 178 -12.68 -6.33 -10.83
CA GLN A 178 -11.47 -6.88 -11.44
C GLN A 178 -10.22 -6.05 -11.08
N LEU A 179 -10.34 -4.73 -11.11
CA LEU A 179 -9.26 -3.82 -10.74
C LEU A 179 -8.96 -3.90 -9.24
N GLU A 180 -9.99 -4.02 -8.43
CA GLU A 180 -9.85 -4.19 -6.97
C GLU A 180 -9.11 -5.49 -6.64
N LEU A 181 -9.43 -6.60 -7.32
CA LEU A 181 -8.69 -7.86 -7.18
C LEU A 181 -7.24 -7.75 -7.62
N HIS A 182 -6.97 -7.07 -8.74
CA HIS A 182 -5.60 -6.82 -9.20
C HIS A 182 -4.80 -6.04 -8.15
N ILE A 183 -5.38 -4.99 -7.58
CA ILE A 183 -4.78 -4.18 -6.53
C ILE A 183 -4.51 -5.05 -5.28
N LEU A 184 -5.51 -5.82 -4.84
CA LEU A 184 -5.39 -6.70 -3.67
C LEU A 184 -4.25 -7.71 -3.83
N PHE A 185 -4.20 -8.46 -4.93
CA PHE A 185 -3.13 -9.42 -5.20
C PHE A 185 -1.77 -8.75 -5.30
N SER A 186 -1.70 -7.59 -5.95
CA SER A 186 -0.47 -6.82 -6.07
C SER A 186 0.06 -6.38 -4.72
N VAL A 187 -0.76 -5.75 -3.87
CA VAL A 187 -0.34 -5.24 -2.57
C VAL A 187 0.07 -6.39 -1.63
N LEU A 188 -0.66 -7.51 -1.63
CA LEU A 188 -0.30 -8.70 -0.86
C LEU A 188 1.01 -9.32 -1.36
N ALA A 189 1.24 -9.39 -2.68
CA ALA A 189 2.50 -9.87 -3.24
C ALA A 189 3.67 -8.98 -2.81
N TYR A 190 3.53 -7.65 -2.93
CA TYR A 190 4.54 -6.69 -2.46
C TYR A 190 4.84 -6.85 -0.97
N SER A 191 3.82 -7.04 -0.14
CA SER A 191 3.98 -7.23 1.31
C SER A 191 4.79 -8.48 1.64
N LEU A 192 4.52 -9.60 0.97
CA LEU A 192 5.28 -10.84 1.16
C LEU A 192 6.72 -10.73 0.64
N PHE A 193 6.94 -10.07 -0.50
CA PHE A 193 8.29 -9.85 -1.00
C PHE A 193 9.08 -8.84 -0.16
N ALA A 194 8.43 -7.86 0.47
CA ALA A 194 9.06 -6.99 1.46
C ALA A 194 9.53 -7.78 2.69
N LEU A 195 8.67 -8.67 3.22
CA LEU A 195 9.08 -9.60 4.28
C LEU A 195 10.24 -10.50 3.86
N ALA A 196 10.17 -11.08 2.65
CA ALA A 196 11.23 -11.92 2.09
C ALA A 196 12.55 -11.14 1.92
N ALA A 197 12.49 -9.88 1.51
CA ALA A 197 13.68 -9.04 1.37
C ALA A 197 14.35 -8.76 2.72
N VAL A 198 13.56 -8.40 3.75
CA VAL A 198 14.09 -8.20 5.11
C VAL A 198 14.63 -9.52 5.67
N GLN A 199 13.93 -10.63 5.46
CA GLN A 199 14.42 -11.96 5.84
C GLN A 199 15.74 -12.31 5.14
N ALA A 200 15.89 -11.99 3.86
CA ALA A 200 17.12 -12.21 3.10
C ALA A 200 18.28 -11.36 3.63
N VAL A 201 18.03 -10.11 4.05
CA VAL A 201 19.03 -9.23 4.69
C VAL A 201 19.46 -9.81 6.04
N LEU A 202 18.52 -10.22 6.90
CA LEU A 202 18.84 -10.83 8.19
C LEU A 202 19.65 -12.13 8.00
N LEU A 203 19.27 -12.97 7.01
CA LEU A 203 19.99 -14.17 6.66
C LEU A 203 21.42 -13.86 6.18
N ALA A 204 21.61 -12.78 5.40
CA ALA A 204 22.92 -12.32 4.96
C ALA A 204 23.80 -11.86 6.13
N ILE A 205 23.23 -11.16 7.08
CA ILE A 205 23.91 -10.70 8.30
C ILE A 205 24.33 -11.91 9.15
N GLN A 206 23.43 -12.87 9.35
CA GLN A 206 23.71 -14.08 10.10
C GLN A 206 24.79 -14.95 9.44
N ASP A 207 24.70 -15.21 8.10
CA ASP A 207 25.71 -15.96 7.34
C ASP A 207 27.10 -15.30 7.46
N ARG A 208 27.17 -13.98 7.38
CA ARG A 208 28.43 -13.24 7.51
C ARG A 208 29.08 -13.39 8.89
N HIS A 209 28.29 -13.28 9.97
CA HIS A 209 28.82 -13.38 11.34
C HIS A 209 29.25 -14.82 11.69
N LEU A 210 28.46 -15.82 11.28
CA LEU A 210 28.84 -17.22 11.49
C LEU A 210 30.13 -17.58 10.77
N ARG A 211 30.34 -17.07 9.56
CA ARG A 211 31.57 -17.27 8.79
C ARG A 211 32.79 -16.64 9.45
N ASN A 212 32.63 -15.47 10.05
CA ASN A 212 33.70 -14.75 10.73
C ASN A 212 34.00 -15.33 12.13
N ARG A 213 33.36 -16.45 12.51
CA ARG A 213 33.53 -17.11 13.83
C ARG A 213 33.26 -16.21 15.04
N HIS A 214 32.38 -15.21 14.90
CA HIS A 214 31.95 -14.33 15.99
C HIS A 214 30.45 -14.56 16.27
N PRO A 215 30.04 -15.74 16.78
CA PRO A 215 28.65 -16.04 17.10
C PRO A 215 28.29 -15.43 18.46
N GLY A 216 28.33 -14.08 18.57
CA GLY A 216 28.02 -13.36 19.81
C GLY A 216 26.74 -12.52 19.71
N GLY A 217 26.15 -12.20 20.87
CA GLY A 217 25.07 -11.24 21.00
C GLY A 217 23.80 -11.61 20.24
N PHE A 218 23.23 -10.65 19.53
CA PHE A 218 21.98 -10.75 18.76
C PHE A 218 21.82 -12.01 17.89
N ILE A 219 22.92 -12.54 17.34
CA ILE A 219 22.87 -13.65 16.38
C ILE A 219 22.50 -14.99 17.04
N ARG A 220 22.88 -15.18 18.32
CA ARG A 220 22.53 -16.39 19.08
C ARG A 220 21.01 -16.51 19.32
N ALA A 221 20.32 -15.37 19.40
CA ALA A 221 18.89 -15.33 19.63
C ALA A 221 18.06 -15.48 18.34
N LEU A 222 18.70 -15.51 17.16
CA LEU A 222 18.02 -15.77 15.88
C LEU A 222 17.79 -17.28 15.69
N PRO A 223 16.71 -17.68 15.00
CA PRO A 223 16.48 -19.07 14.62
C PRO A 223 17.65 -19.64 13.78
N PRO A 224 17.83 -20.95 13.76
CA PRO A 224 18.83 -21.59 12.88
C PRO A 224 18.68 -21.18 11.42
N LEU A 225 19.81 -21.06 10.71
CA LEU A 225 19.84 -20.66 9.28
C LEU A 225 18.88 -21.45 8.39
N GLU A 226 18.74 -22.75 8.66
CA GLU A 226 17.85 -23.61 7.87
C GLU A 226 16.38 -23.21 8.01
N ILE A 227 15.92 -22.87 9.22
CA ILE A 227 14.56 -22.41 9.46
C ILE A 227 14.35 -21.05 8.77
N MET A 228 15.33 -20.15 8.88
CA MET A 228 15.25 -18.84 8.23
C MET A 228 15.22 -18.94 6.70
N GLU A 229 15.99 -19.86 6.11
CA GLU A 229 15.93 -20.14 4.67
C GLU A 229 14.57 -20.74 4.26
N GLN A 230 14.04 -21.67 5.03
CA GLN A 230 12.74 -22.28 4.76
C GLN A 230 11.64 -21.23 4.77
N LEU A 231 11.61 -20.35 5.77
CA LEU A 231 10.66 -19.24 5.85
C LEU A 231 10.82 -18.28 4.67
N LEU A 232 12.05 -17.95 4.27
CA LEU A 232 12.33 -17.13 3.10
C LEU A 232 11.67 -17.72 1.84
N PHE A 233 11.87 -19.00 1.58
CA PHE A 233 11.30 -19.66 0.40
C PHE A 233 9.77 -19.82 0.48
N GLN A 234 9.19 -19.97 1.66
CA GLN A 234 7.73 -19.96 1.84
C GLN A 234 7.15 -18.59 1.48
N MET A 235 7.76 -17.49 1.96
CA MET A 235 7.34 -16.12 1.63
C MET A 235 7.46 -15.86 0.12
N ILE A 236 8.59 -16.26 -0.50
CA ILE A 236 8.80 -16.11 -1.94
C ILE A 236 7.79 -16.95 -2.74
N GLY A 237 7.54 -18.19 -2.35
CA GLY A 237 6.59 -19.08 -3.03
C GLY A 237 5.15 -18.52 -3.00
N THR A 238 4.68 -18.12 -1.82
CA THR A 238 3.36 -17.50 -1.67
C THR A 238 3.28 -16.16 -2.40
N GLY A 239 4.31 -15.31 -2.29
CA GLY A 239 4.40 -14.05 -3.02
C GLY A 239 4.40 -14.25 -4.54
N PHE A 240 5.08 -15.29 -5.04
CA PHE A 240 5.10 -15.63 -6.46
C PHE A 240 3.71 -16.04 -7.00
N VAL A 241 2.95 -16.82 -6.23
CA VAL A 241 1.58 -17.17 -6.59
C VAL A 241 0.69 -15.92 -6.67
N LEU A 242 0.78 -15.03 -5.67
CA LEU A 242 0.02 -13.78 -5.66
C LEU A 242 0.45 -12.83 -6.79
N LEU A 243 1.76 -12.73 -7.08
CA LEU A 243 2.26 -11.93 -8.20
C LEU A 243 1.80 -12.50 -9.54
N SER A 244 1.74 -13.83 -9.68
CA SER A 244 1.20 -14.48 -10.87
C SER A 244 -0.29 -14.16 -11.04
N ALA A 245 -1.07 -14.21 -9.95
CA ALA A 245 -2.49 -13.81 -9.98
C ALA A 245 -2.65 -12.32 -10.33
N ALA A 246 -1.80 -11.45 -9.78
CA ALA A 246 -1.79 -10.03 -10.12
C ALA A 246 -1.46 -9.78 -11.59
N LEU A 247 -0.44 -10.46 -12.14
CA LEU A 247 -0.10 -10.33 -13.56
C LEU A 247 -1.22 -10.86 -14.46
N LEU A 248 -1.82 -12.01 -14.13
CA LEU A 248 -2.93 -12.57 -14.88
C LEU A 248 -4.15 -11.64 -14.88
N THR A 249 -4.56 -11.14 -13.72
CA THR A 249 -5.66 -10.18 -13.63
C THR A 249 -5.33 -8.88 -14.35
N GLY A 250 -4.10 -8.40 -14.30
CA GLY A 250 -3.64 -7.24 -15.06
C GLY A 250 -3.75 -7.46 -16.56
N ILE A 251 -3.29 -8.61 -17.08
CA ILE A 251 -3.33 -8.93 -18.52
C ILE A 251 -4.77 -9.11 -19.02
N VAL A 252 -5.63 -9.75 -18.24
CA VAL A 252 -7.00 -10.10 -18.68
C VAL A 252 -7.93 -8.89 -18.63
N PHE A 253 -7.75 -7.98 -17.67
CA PHE A 253 -8.77 -6.97 -17.37
C PHE A 253 -8.34 -5.52 -17.65
N LEU A 254 -7.06 -5.24 -17.90
CA LEU A 254 -6.62 -3.92 -18.32
C LEU A 254 -6.56 -3.84 -19.86
N GLU A 255 -7.42 -3.01 -20.45
CA GLU A 255 -7.57 -2.91 -21.91
C GLU A 255 -6.33 -2.35 -22.63
N ASP A 256 -5.49 -1.54 -21.96
CA ASP A 256 -4.30 -0.88 -22.55
C ASP A 256 -3.01 -1.12 -21.74
N ILE A 257 -2.60 -2.40 -21.60
CA ILE A 257 -1.37 -2.79 -20.87
C ILE A 257 -0.10 -2.18 -21.49
N PHE A 258 -0.11 -1.93 -22.80
CA PHE A 258 1.00 -1.39 -23.56
C PHE A 258 0.91 0.13 -23.77
N ALA A 259 -0.06 0.82 -23.17
CA ALA A 259 -0.02 2.29 -23.14
C ALA A 259 1.35 2.73 -22.61
N GLN A 260 1.99 3.69 -23.25
CA GLN A 260 3.40 4.09 -22.98
C GLN A 260 3.70 4.31 -21.48
N ARG A 261 2.70 4.74 -20.70
CA ARG A 261 2.83 4.98 -19.25
C ARG A 261 2.80 3.69 -18.38
N LEU A 262 2.30 2.57 -18.91
CA LEU A 262 2.18 1.30 -18.17
C LEU A 262 3.20 0.26 -18.62
N ALA A 263 3.73 0.35 -19.84
CA ALA A 263 4.60 -0.65 -20.45
C ALA A 263 5.84 -0.97 -19.59
N HIS A 264 6.52 0.04 -19.05
CA HIS A 264 7.71 -0.19 -18.21
C HIS A 264 7.36 -0.80 -16.86
N LYS A 265 6.20 -0.48 -16.26
CA LYS A 265 5.75 -1.15 -15.02
C LYS A 265 5.51 -2.64 -15.27
N THR A 266 4.80 -2.96 -16.34
CA THR A 266 4.51 -4.33 -16.75
C THR A 266 5.78 -5.10 -17.05
N PHE A 267 6.72 -4.52 -17.84
CA PHE A 267 7.99 -5.15 -18.16
C PHE A 267 8.83 -5.46 -16.92
N LEU A 268 8.99 -4.50 -16.01
CA LEU A 268 9.73 -4.68 -14.77
C LEU A 268 9.08 -5.72 -13.84
N SER A 269 7.74 -5.75 -13.79
CA SER A 269 7.00 -6.75 -13.00
C SER A 269 7.17 -8.16 -13.57
N ILE A 270 7.15 -8.34 -14.90
CA ILE A 270 7.42 -9.62 -15.57
C ILE A 270 8.88 -10.03 -15.34
N ALA A 271 9.83 -9.10 -15.41
CA ALA A 271 11.22 -9.38 -15.12
C ALA A 271 11.42 -9.85 -13.66
N ALA A 272 10.79 -9.18 -12.70
CA ALA A 272 10.81 -9.59 -11.29
C ALA A 272 10.16 -10.97 -11.10
N TRP A 273 9.01 -11.21 -11.72
CA TRP A 273 8.33 -12.51 -11.74
C TRP A 273 9.25 -13.61 -12.26
N SER A 274 9.94 -13.37 -13.38
CA SER A 274 10.90 -14.31 -13.97
C SER A 274 12.06 -14.61 -13.00
N ILE A 275 12.59 -13.60 -12.32
CA ILE A 275 13.65 -13.77 -11.30
C ILE A 275 13.19 -14.68 -10.18
N PHE A 276 11.98 -14.44 -9.61
CA PHE A 276 11.45 -15.28 -8.55
C PHE A 276 11.12 -16.69 -9.04
N GLY A 277 10.58 -16.84 -10.26
CA GLY A 277 10.34 -18.14 -10.88
C GLY A 277 11.62 -18.97 -11.06
N ILE A 278 12.69 -18.34 -11.58
CA ILE A 278 14.01 -18.97 -11.73
C ILE A 278 14.59 -19.36 -10.36
N LEU A 279 14.43 -18.48 -9.35
CA LEU A 279 14.89 -18.74 -7.99
C LEU A 279 14.20 -19.97 -7.38
N LEU A 280 12.86 -20.05 -7.49
CA LEU A 280 12.07 -21.18 -6.98
C LEU A 280 12.39 -22.47 -7.73
N TRP A 281 12.51 -22.40 -9.06
CA TRP A 281 12.93 -23.55 -9.89
C TRP A 281 14.36 -24.00 -9.56
N GLY A 282 15.28 -23.03 -9.39
CA GLY A 282 16.65 -23.30 -8.96
C GLY A 282 16.74 -23.93 -7.58
N ARG A 283 15.85 -23.54 -6.66
CA ARG A 283 15.71 -24.19 -5.35
C ARG A 283 15.28 -25.65 -5.49
N TRP A 284 14.23 -25.88 -6.28
CA TRP A 284 13.66 -27.21 -6.47
C TRP A 284 14.62 -28.16 -7.23
N LYS A 285 15.22 -27.70 -8.34
CA LYS A 285 16.03 -28.56 -9.21
C LYS A 285 17.49 -28.67 -8.77
N PHE A 286 18.08 -27.57 -8.30
CA PHE A 286 19.52 -27.48 -8.00
C PHE A 286 19.83 -27.26 -6.53
N GLY A 287 18.81 -27.17 -5.66
CA GLY A 287 19.01 -26.95 -4.24
C GLY A 287 19.62 -25.58 -3.91
N TRP A 288 19.33 -24.52 -4.69
CA TRP A 288 19.89 -23.18 -4.43
C TRP A 288 19.55 -22.69 -3.03
N ARG A 289 20.60 -22.24 -2.31
CA ARG A 289 20.55 -21.82 -0.89
C ARG A 289 21.49 -20.66 -0.64
N GLY A 290 21.38 -20.08 0.57
CA GLY A 290 22.33 -19.09 1.09
C GLY A 290 22.46 -17.87 0.17
N ARG A 291 23.69 -17.50 -0.17
CA ARG A 291 23.99 -16.26 -0.93
C ARG A 291 23.31 -16.16 -2.29
N LYS A 292 23.07 -17.29 -2.99
CA LYS A 292 22.33 -17.26 -4.24
C LYS A 292 20.88 -16.82 -3.99
N ALA A 293 20.21 -17.46 -3.02
CA ALA A 293 18.84 -17.10 -2.66
C ALA A 293 18.75 -15.63 -2.24
N ILE A 294 19.65 -15.15 -1.39
CA ILE A 294 19.69 -13.75 -0.94
C ILE A 294 19.79 -12.78 -2.13
N ARG A 295 20.76 -12.98 -3.02
CA ARG A 295 20.98 -12.08 -4.16
C ARG A 295 19.78 -12.04 -5.09
N TRP A 296 19.22 -13.18 -5.45
CA TRP A 296 18.07 -13.27 -6.34
C TRP A 296 16.81 -12.64 -5.71
N THR A 297 16.59 -12.86 -4.40
CA THR A 297 15.48 -12.26 -3.68
C THR A 297 15.59 -10.73 -3.68
N LEU A 298 16.76 -10.19 -3.32
CA LEU A 298 16.95 -8.74 -3.28
C LEU A 298 16.89 -8.10 -4.67
N SER A 299 17.41 -8.78 -5.72
CA SER A 299 17.31 -8.28 -7.09
C SER A 299 15.87 -8.26 -7.59
N GLY A 300 15.09 -9.34 -7.35
CA GLY A 300 13.69 -9.40 -7.71
C GLY A 300 12.85 -8.35 -7.00
N PHE A 301 13.06 -8.17 -5.69
CA PHE A 301 12.36 -7.14 -4.92
C PHE A 301 12.76 -5.71 -5.35
N GLY A 302 14.04 -5.48 -5.64
CA GLY A 302 14.52 -4.20 -6.18
C GLY A 302 13.81 -3.82 -7.49
N LEU A 303 13.63 -4.79 -8.40
CA LEU A 303 12.86 -4.56 -9.64
C LEU A 303 11.39 -4.25 -9.37
N LEU A 304 10.76 -4.92 -8.39
CA LEU A 304 9.38 -4.59 -7.98
C LEU A 304 9.28 -3.17 -7.43
N ILE A 305 10.22 -2.75 -6.57
CA ILE A 305 10.26 -1.37 -6.08
C ILE A 305 10.37 -0.40 -7.25
N LEU A 306 11.26 -0.64 -8.21
CA LEU A 306 11.41 0.21 -9.39
C LEU A 306 10.15 0.20 -10.27
N ALA A 307 9.48 -0.94 -10.41
CA ALA A 307 8.28 -1.06 -11.22
C ALA A 307 7.14 -0.16 -10.73
N TYR A 308 6.91 -0.12 -9.42
CA TYR A 308 5.82 0.66 -8.84
C TYR A 308 6.29 2.02 -8.33
N PHE A 309 7.20 2.03 -7.36
CA PHE A 309 7.65 3.26 -6.70
C PHE A 309 8.55 4.12 -7.58
N GLY A 310 9.40 3.50 -8.41
CA GLY A 310 10.27 4.25 -9.34
C GLY A 310 9.47 5.08 -10.32
N SER A 311 8.43 4.50 -10.93
CA SER A 311 7.58 5.22 -11.87
C SER A 311 6.74 6.31 -11.19
N LYS A 312 6.21 6.05 -9.99
CA LYS A 312 5.43 7.05 -9.23
C LYS A 312 6.30 8.17 -8.70
N LEU A 313 7.50 7.85 -8.20
CA LEU A 313 8.46 8.87 -7.73
C LEU A 313 8.78 9.86 -8.84
N VAL A 314 9.05 9.38 -10.06
CA VAL A 314 9.33 10.26 -11.19
C VAL A 314 8.11 11.08 -11.56
N LEU A 315 6.94 10.49 -11.69
CA LEU A 315 5.72 11.16 -12.15
C LEU A 315 5.12 12.10 -11.10
N GLU A 316 5.04 11.67 -9.84
CA GLU A 316 4.34 12.42 -8.80
C GLU A 316 5.27 13.42 -8.07
N ILE A 317 6.55 13.07 -7.84
CA ILE A 317 7.47 13.88 -7.04
C ILE A 317 8.40 14.72 -7.91
N ILE A 318 9.00 14.14 -8.98
CA ILE A 318 10.00 14.86 -9.80
C ILE A 318 9.32 15.74 -10.86
N LEU A 319 8.31 15.20 -11.56
CA LEU A 319 7.60 15.92 -12.62
C LEU A 319 6.41 16.75 -12.14
N GLY A 320 6.14 16.76 -10.81
CA GLY A 320 5.08 17.58 -10.21
C GLY A 320 3.67 17.25 -10.71
N GLY A 321 3.44 16.01 -11.19
CA GLY A 321 2.11 15.57 -11.62
C GLY A 321 1.63 16.18 -12.92
N VAL A 322 2.52 16.67 -13.76
CA VAL A 322 2.19 17.05 -15.15
C VAL A 322 1.93 15.77 -15.94
N ALA A 323 0.69 15.32 -15.88
CA ALA A 323 0.18 14.22 -16.68
C ALA A 323 -1.32 14.38 -16.93
#